data_7a46e00d5d2bb9942ca4105ef18ba0eb
#
_entry.id   7a46e00d5d2bb9942ca4105ef18ba0eb
#
_cell.length_a   1.000
_cell.length_b   1.000
_cell.length_c   1.000
_cell.angle_alpha   90.00
_cell.angle_beta   90.00
_cell.angle_gamma   90.00
#
_symmetry.space_group_name_H-M   'P 1'
#
loop_
_entity.id
_entity.type
_entity.pdbx_description
1 polymer ?
#
loop_
_entity_poly.entity_id
_entity_poly.type
_entity_poly.pdbx_seq_one_letter_code
_entity_poly.pdbx_strand_id
1 'polypeptide(L)'
;MGIGNAIVIGGGIGGLAAAAALSRRGMAVTLLEQAPAITEVGAGLQISPNGLAVLRAMGLDAKLTERAAVRGQAVVLQDHKAGARVARLDLMRGQGAYPYVFVHRADLVDILLGAAKRGNVTVELGAEVAEVTPGATPQLRLSNGSRRRAELIVDASGIHSRARAVLNGADQAKFTGQVAWRAVVRNDFNHPDEAHVTMGPGRHLVSYPLRGGRLVNLVAVEERDSWAAEGWNHADDPANLRKAFADFGGRAAAMINAVEACTLWGLHLHPVAQTWHQGGVVLLGDAAHPTLPFLAQGANMALEDAWVLADSVLNHPAEQALARYQNLRQPRVTRVVKAAAGNAARYHLRPGPLRSAAHLGLKLGSTLAPWAMVGAFNWLYHHDVTAPK
;
A
#
# COMPACT_ATOMS: atom_id res chain seq x y z
N MET A 1 22.13 -18.68 -18.76
CA MET A 1 22.00 -17.32 -19.34
C MET A 1 21.04 -16.53 -18.44
N GLY A 2 21.31 -15.24 -18.21
CA GLY A 2 20.39 -14.37 -17.46
C GLY A 2 19.15 -14.02 -18.27
N ILE A 3 18.08 -13.57 -17.61
CA ILE A 3 16.85 -13.09 -18.23
C ILE A 3 17.15 -11.76 -18.92
N GLY A 4 16.95 -11.65 -20.23
CA GLY A 4 17.25 -10.45 -21.04
C GLY A 4 16.05 -9.52 -21.20
N ASN A 5 14.82 -10.05 -21.17
CA ASN A 5 13.62 -9.25 -21.39
C ASN A 5 12.47 -9.63 -20.45
N ALA A 6 11.64 -8.65 -20.10
CA ALA A 6 10.48 -8.83 -19.25
C ALA A 6 9.26 -8.04 -19.72
N ILE A 7 8.08 -8.58 -19.50
CA ILE A 7 6.81 -7.86 -19.56
C ILE A 7 6.29 -7.68 -18.14
N VAL A 8 5.92 -6.45 -17.78
CA VAL A 8 5.28 -6.12 -16.51
C VAL A 8 3.82 -5.75 -16.77
N ILE A 9 2.88 -6.41 -16.12
CA ILE A 9 1.44 -6.16 -16.24
C ILE A 9 0.98 -5.27 -15.08
N GLY A 10 0.41 -4.11 -15.39
CA GLY A 10 -0.13 -3.13 -14.45
C GLY A 10 0.79 -1.94 -14.20
N GLY A 11 0.27 -0.74 -14.43
CA GLY A 11 0.94 0.55 -14.25
C GLY A 11 0.80 1.15 -12.84
N GLY A 12 0.44 0.35 -11.84
CA GLY A 12 0.41 0.76 -10.43
C GLY A 12 1.81 0.86 -9.80
N ILE A 13 1.86 1.19 -8.51
CA ILE A 13 3.12 1.38 -7.76
C ILE A 13 4.06 0.17 -7.89
N GLY A 14 3.53 -1.04 -7.69
CA GLY A 14 4.33 -2.27 -7.77
C GLY A 14 4.90 -2.52 -9.16
N GLY A 15 4.07 -2.39 -10.20
CA GLY A 15 4.49 -2.60 -11.58
C GLY A 15 5.49 -1.56 -12.08
N LEU A 16 5.24 -0.28 -11.80
CA LEU A 16 6.19 0.79 -12.13
C LEU A 16 7.52 0.64 -11.39
N ALA A 17 7.49 0.27 -10.11
CA ALA A 17 8.69 0.00 -9.33
C ALA A 17 9.46 -1.20 -9.88
N ALA A 18 8.77 -2.29 -10.23
CA ALA A 18 9.37 -3.48 -10.84
C ALA A 18 9.98 -3.16 -12.20
N ALA A 19 9.25 -2.48 -13.07
CA ALA A 19 9.74 -2.08 -14.38
C ALA A 19 11.00 -1.20 -14.29
N ALA A 20 10.98 -0.19 -13.40
CA ALA A 20 12.14 0.66 -13.16
C ALA A 20 13.32 -0.12 -12.56
N ALA A 21 13.08 -1.03 -11.61
CA ALA A 21 14.13 -1.80 -10.96
C ALA A 21 14.78 -2.82 -11.90
N LEU A 22 14.01 -3.50 -12.73
CA LEU A 22 14.48 -4.45 -13.74
C LEU A 22 15.27 -3.72 -14.85
N SER A 23 14.73 -2.63 -15.37
CA SER A 23 15.40 -1.84 -16.41
C SER A 23 16.74 -1.25 -15.95
N ARG A 24 16.84 -0.75 -14.71
CA ARG A 24 18.12 -0.30 -14.13
C ARG A 24 19.19 -1.39 -14.07
N ARG A 25 18.81 -2.66 -14.16
CA ARG A 25 19.70 -3.82 -14.21
C ARG A 25 19.97 -4.32 -15.64
N GLY A 26 19.61 -3.52 -16.64
CA GLY A 26 19.93 -3.76 -18.04
C GLY A 26 18.93 -4.64 -18.80
N MET A 27 17.77 -4.98 -18.19
CA MET A 27 16.72 -5.74 -18.88
C MET A 27 15.92 -4.85 -19.84
N ALA A 28 15.54 -5.38 -20.99
CA ALA A 28 14.53 -4.78 -21.85
C ALA A 28 13.14 -5.02 -21.23
N VAL A 29 12.44 -3.94 -20.86
CA VAL A 29 11.16 -4.05 -20.14
C VAL A 29 10.04 -3.37 -20.92
N THR A 30 8.93 -4.10 -21.12
CA THR A 30 7.65 -3.55 -21.58
C THR A 30 6.65 -3.56 -20.44
N LEU A 31 6.05 -2.40 -20.11
CA LEU A 31 4.98 -2.28 -19.14
C LEU A 31 3.65 -2.13 -19.87
N LEU A 32 2.69 -3.00 -19.54
CA LEU A 32 1.34 -3.00 -20.07
C LEU A 32 0.36 -2.45 -19.04
N GLU A 33 -0.39 -1.42 -19.40
CA GLU A 33 -1.44 -0.84 -18.55
C GLU A 33 -2.77 -0.81 -19.31
N GLN A 34 -3.84 -1.32 -18.68
CA GLN A 34 -5.17 -1.39 -19.30
C GLN A 34 -5.83 -0.01 -19.47
N ALA A 35 -5.53 0.93 -18.59
CA ALA A 35 -6.07 2.28 -18.67
C ALA A 35 -5.42 3.08 -19.82
N PRO A 36 -6.15 4.03 -20.42
CA PRO A 36 -5.63 4.90 -21.47
C PRO A 36 -4.58 5.91 -20.95
N ALA A 37 -4.47 6.05 -19.65
CA ALA A 37 -3.46 6.89 -18.99
C ALA A 37 -3.14 6.34 -17.59
N ILE A 38 -1.89 6.49 -17.16
CA ILE A 38 -1.48 6.23 -15.79
C ILE A 38 -1.80 7.48 -14.97
N THR A 39 -3.01 7.52 -14.43
CA THR A 39 -3.51 8.59 -13.57
C THR A 39 -4.05 8.01 -12.27
N GLU A 40 -3.80 8.70 -11.16
CA GLU A 40 -4.26 8.27 -9.85
C GLU A 40 -5.19 9.30 -9.24
N VAL A 41 -6.32 8.84 -8.73
CA VAL A 41 -7.27 9.71 -8.03
C VAL A 41 -6.72 10.07 -6.65
N GLY A 42 -6.95 11.30 -6.23
CA GLY A 42 -6.41 11.91 -5.02
C GLY A 42 -6.54 11.05 -3.77
N ALA A 43 -5.44 10.42 -3.37
CA ALA A 43 -5.32 9.63 -2.15
C ALA A 43 -3.93 9.79 -1.57
N GLY A 44 -3.86 9.72 -0.24
CA GLY A 44 -2.58 9.69 0.46
C GLY A 44 -2.02 8.29 0.61
N LEU A 45 -0.72 8.21 0.71
CA LEU A 45 0.05 7.02 1.08
C LEU A 45 0.99 7.36 2.22
N GLN A 46 1.30 6.35 3.00
CA GLN A 46 2.32 6.41 4.04
C GLN A 46 3.48 5.51 3.61
N ILE A 47 4.63 6.11 3.35
CA ILE A 47 5.87 5.39 3.04
C ILE A 47 6.69 5.30 4.32
N SER A 48 6.75 4.10 4.85
CA SER A 48 7.49 3.77 6.06
C SER A 48 8.98 3.51 5.74
N PRO A 49 9.87 3.46 6.75
CA PRO A 49 11.30 3.31 6.54
C PRO A 49 11.71 2.18 5.59
N ASN A 50 11.04 1.03 5.67
CA ASN A 50 11.29 -0.11 4.78
C ASN A 50 11.01 0.19 3.29
N GLY A 51 9.91 0.87 2.98
CA GLY A 51 9.62 1.30 1.60
C GLY A 51 10.52 2.43 1.13
N LEU A 52 10.87 3.36 2.06
CA LEU A 52 11.77 4.47 1.74
C LEU A 52 13.20 3.99 1.47
N ALA A 53 13.67 2.94 2.13
CA ALA A 53 14.96 2.29 1.83
C ALA A 53 15.03 1.91 0.35
N VAL A 54 13.98 1.29 -0.19
CA VAL A 54 13.90 0.91 -1.61
C VAL A 54 13.95 2.14 -2.52
N LEU A 55 13.13 3.16 -2.24
CA LEU A 55 13.12 4.38 -3.05
C LEU A 55 14.48 5.07 -3.06
N ARG A 56 15.19 5.07 -1.93
CA ARG A 56 16.55 5.60 -1.83
C ARG A 56 17.55 4.76 -2.64
N ALA A 57 17.50 3.44 -2.51
CA ALA A 57 18.36 2.55 -3.31
C ALA A 57 18.11 2.69 -4.82
N MET A 58 16.89 3.09 -5.21
CA MET A 58 16.54 3.47 -6.57
C MET A 58 16.94 4.92 -6.93
N GLY A 59 17.45 5.72 -6.00
CA GLY A 59 17.80 7.13 -6.21
C GLY A 59 16.58 8.04 -6.38
N LEU A 60 15.45 7.71 -5.75
CA LEU A 60 14.17 8.39 -5.91
C LEU A 60 13.70 9.15 -4.66
N ASP A 61 14.40 9.00 -3.52
CA ASP A 61 14.03 9.63 -2.25
C ASP A 61 14.05 11.17 -2.31
N ALA A 62 15.02 11.77 -2.99
CA ALA A 62 15.07 13.22 -3.19
C ALA A 62 13.85 13.74 -3.95
N LYS A 63 13.30 12.96 -4.89
CA LYS A 63 12.10 13.32 -5.66
C LYS A 63 10.85 13.44 -4.80
N LEU A 64 10.77 12.69 -3.68
CA LEU A 64 9.68 12.85 -2.71
C LEU A 64 9.69 14.25 -2.07
N THR A 65 10.87 14.74 -1.72
CA THR A 65 11.04 16.10 -1.18
C THR A 65 10.65 17.16 -2.21
N GLU A 66 11.06 17.01 -3.48
CA GLU A 66 10.66 17.90 -4.57
C GLU A 66 9.13 17.94 -4.78
N ARG A 67 8.43 16.84 -4.50
CA ARG A 67 6.97 16.74 -4.54
C ARG A 67 6.30 17.08 -3.21
N ALA A 68 7.05 17.74 -2.31
CA ALA A 68 6.57 18.19 -1.00
C ALA A 68 5.94 17.06 -0.16
N ALA A 69 6.56 15.88 -0.16
CA ALA A 69 6.21 14.83 0.80
C ALA A 69 6.41 15.34 2.23
N VAL A 70 5.52 14.97 3.14
CA VAL A 70 5.56 15.42 4.53
C VAL A 70 6.27 14.38 5.40
N ARG A 71 7.27 14.80 6.16
CA ARG A 71 7.95 13.92 7.12
C ARG A 71 7.06 13.70 8.34
N GLY A 72 6.61 12.47 8.54
CA GLY A 72 5.77 12.08 9.67
C GLY A 72 6.53 12.10 10.99
N GLN A 73 6.02 12.84 11.97
CA GLN A 73 6.64 12.98 13.29
C GLN A 73 6.12 11.93 14.27
N ALA A 74 4.85 11.56 14.18
CA ALA A 74 4.22 10.60 15.09
C ALA A 74 3.00 9.92 14.48
N VAL A 75 2.59 8.80 15.08
CA VAL A 75 1.22 8.28 15.01
C VAL A 75 0.53 8.60 16.33
N VAL A 76 -0.62 9.29 16.27
CA VAL A 76 -1.38 9.72 17.43
C VAL A 76 -2.73 9.01 17.46
N LEU A 77 -2.98 8.26 18.52
CA LEU A 77 -4.27 7.64 18.79
C LEU A 77 -5.13 8.62 19.60
N GLN A 78 -6.34 8.89 19.15
CA GLN A 78 -7.26 9.87 19.75
C GLN A 78 -8.63 9.26 20.01
N ASP A 79 -9.33 9.76 21.00
CA ASP A 79 -10.76 9.48 21.22
C ASP A 79 -11.62 10.29 20.25
N HIS A 80 -12.72 9.70 19.75
CA HIS A 80 -13.59 10.29 18.73
C HIS A 80 -14.37 11.53 19.20
N LYS A 81 -14.71 11.65 20.49
CA LYS A 81 -15.62 12.73 20.96
C LYS A 81 -14.98 14.11 20.91
N ALA A 82 -13.82 14.24 21.56
CA ALA A 82 -13.15 15.53 21.69
C ALA A 82 -11.75 15.55 21.09
N GLY A 83 -11.32 14.46 20.43
CA GLY A 83 -9.96 14.33 19.93
C GLY A 83 -8.92 14.22 21.04
N ALA A 84 -9.34 13.79 22.25
CA ALA A 84 -8.42 13.62 23.38
C ALA A 84 -7.36 12.57 23.05
N ARG A 85 -6.10 12.92 23.24
CA ARG A 85 -4.98 12.04 22.96
C ARG A 85 -4.95 10.84 23.91
N VAL A 86 -5.03 9.64 23.34
CA VAL A 86 -4.91 8.35 24.06
C VAL A 86 -3.44 7.92 24.11
N ALA A 87 -2.74 7.98 22.96
CA ALA A 87 -1.32 7.63 22.88
C ALA A 87 -0.63 8.41 21.76
N ARG A 88 0.69 8.58 21.86
CA ARG A 88 1.54 9.13 20.81
C ARG A 88 2.76 8.25 20.60
N LEU A 89 2.89 7.70 19.41
CA LEU A 89 4.05 6.93 18.99
C LEU A 89 4.98 7.88 18.23
N ASP A 90 6.10 8.21 18.83
CA ASP A 90 7.09 9.13 18.26
C ASP A 90 7.90 8.42 17.17
N LEU A 91 7.57 8.68 15.92
CA LEU A 91 8.25 8.09 14.77
C LEU A 91 9.71 8.59 14.65
N MET A 92 10.02 9.76 15.20
CA MET A 92 11.38 10.32 15.15
C MET A 92 12.38 9.53 16.00
N ARG A 93 11.90 8.84 17.04
CA ARG A 93 12.75 8.01 17.93
C ARG A 93 12.96 6.58 17.42
N GLY A 94 12.07 6.10 16.53
CA GLY A 94 12.08 4.71 16.07
C GLY A 94 12.40 4.53 14.58
N GLN A 95 12.90 5.58 13.89
CA GLN A 95 13.02 5.56 12.43
C GLN A 95 14.14 4.67 11.86
N GLY A 96 15.09 4.20 12.67
CA GLY A 96 16.29 3.58 12.11
C GLY A 96 17.02 4.57 11.18
N ALA A 97 17.44 4.09 10.00
CA ALA A 97 18.18 4.91 9.03
C ALA A 97 17.30 5.84 8.17
N TYR A 98 15.97 5.60 8.12
CA TYR A 98 15.09 6.28 7.17
C TYR A 98 13.86 6.89 7.85
N PRO A 99 13.39 8.10 7.39
CA PRO A 99 12.18 8.70 7.92
C PRO A 99 10.90 8.00 7.45
N TYR A 100 9.82 8.28 8.15
CA TYR A 100 8.45 7.97 7.74
C TYR A 100 7.89 9.18 6.98
N VAL A 101 7.31 8.99 5.81
CA VAL A 101 6.81 10.11 5.00
C VAL A 101 5.38 9.89 4.52
N PHE A 102 4.62 10.98 4.44
CA PHE A 102 3.29 11.03 3.83
C PHE A 102 3.42 11.60 2.43
N VAL A 103 2.90 10.90 1.45
CA VAL A 103 3.01 11.28 0.04
C VAL A 103 1.66 11.18 -0.66
N HIS A 104 1.38 12.08 -1.58
CA HIS A 104 0.22 11.94 -2.44
C HIS A 104 0.49 10.80 -3.44
N ARG A 105 -0.47 9.89 -3.62
CA ARG A 105 -0.30 8.67 -4.43
C ARG A 105 0.10 8.99 -5.87
N ALA A 106 -0.54 9.99 -6.49
CA ALA A 106 -0.19 10.42 -7.83
C ALA A 106 1.27 10.91 -7.93
N ASP A 107 1.77 11.60 -6.90
CA ASP A 107 3.15 12.10 -6.88
C ASP A 107 4.16 10.92 -6.85
N LEU A 108 3.88 9.86 -6.09
CA LEU A 108 4.71 8.64 -6.08
C LEU A 108 4.65 7.90 -7.43
N VAL A 109 3.47 7.77 -8.01
CA VAL A 109 3.28 7.14 -9.33
C VAL A 109 4.04 7.91 -10.40
N ASP A 110 3.96 9.24 -10.43
CA ASP A 110 4.73 10.09 -11.35
C ASP A 110 6.25 9.91 -11.20
N ILE A 111 6.74 9.82 -9.95
CA ILE A 111 8.16 9.59 -9.67
C ILE A 111 8.61 8.24 -10.24
N LEU A 112 7.83 7.19 -10.01
CA LEU A 112 8.14 5.84 -10.48
C LEU A 112 8.02 5.72 -12.01
N LEU A 113 6.99 6.32 -12.60
CA LEU A 113 6.83 6.39 -14.06
C LEU A 113 8.01 7.15 -14.73
N GLY A 114 8.41 8.27 -14.12
CA GLY A 114 9.60 9.00 -14.56
C GLY A 114 10.88 8.16 -14.45
N ALA A 115 11.01 7.32 -13.43
CA ALA A 115 12.13 6.41 -13.28
C ALA A 115 12.11 5.30 -14.35
N ALA A 116 10.95 4.71 -14.64
CA ALA A 116 10.76 3.71 -15.67
C ALA A 116 11.12 4.27 -17.06
N LYS A 117 10.62 5.47 -17.41
CA LYS A 117 10.93 6.14 -18.68
C LYS A 117 12.42 6.44 -18.85
N ARG A 118 13.12 6.88 -17.79
CA ARG A 118 14.59 7.09 -17.83
C ARG A 118 15.37 5.77 -18.01
N GLY A 119 14.79 4.65 -17.56
CA GLY A 119 15.35 3.31 -17.78
C GLY A 119 15.02 2.70 -19.13
N ASN A 120 14.46 3.48 -20.09
CA ASN A 120 14.03 3.00 -21.40
C ASN A 120 12.96 1.89 -21.36
N VAL A 121 12.08 1.93 -20.35
CA VAL A 121 10.91 1.05 -20.31
C VAL A 121 9.91 1.47 -21.38
N THR A 122 9.51 0.54 -22.24
CA THR A 122 8.40 0.74 -23.17
C THR A 122 7.09 0.67 -22.41
N VAL A 123 6.26 1.71 -22.45
CA VAL A 123 4.95 1.77 -21.80
C VAL A 123 3.85 1.70 -22.84
N GLU A 124 3.05 0.62 -22.80
CA GLU A 124 1.87 0.43 -23.65
C GLU A 124 0.61 0.67 -22.81
N LEU A 125 -0.14 1.70 -23.16
CA LEU A 125 -1.42 2.06 -22.53
C LEU A 125 -2.59 1.46 -23.31
N GLY A 126 -3.77 1.26 -22.67
CA GLY A 126 -4.91 0.59 -23.27
C GLY A 126 -4.66 -0.90 -23.56
N ALA A 127 -3.64 -1.48 -22.93
CA ALA A 127 -3.18 -2.85 -23.15
C ALA A 127 -3.73 -3.79 -22.05
N GLU A 128 -5.01 -4.12 -22.14
CA GLU A 128 -5.65 -5.05 -21.19
C GLU A 128 -5.22 -6.49 -21.48
N VAL A 129 -4.68 -7.17 -20.46
CA VAL A 129 -4.29 -8.58 -20.52
C VAL A 129 -5.48 -9.47 -20.19
N ALA A 130 -5.91 -10.26 -21.17
CA ALA A 130 -7.03 -11.21 -21.05
C ALA A 130 -6.59 -12.57 -20.51
N GLU A 131 -5.36 -13.01 -20.84
CA GLU A 131 -4.88 -14.36 -20.52
C GLU A 131 -3.37 -14.36 -20.32
N VAL A 132 -2.90 -15.18 -19.38
CA VAL A 132 -1.47 -15.42 -19.11
C VAL A 132 -1.23 -16.92 -19.13
N THR A 133 -0.24 -17.38 -19.87
CA THR A 133 0.13 -18.79 -19.99
C THR A 133 1.57 -18.98 -19.52
N PRO A 134 1.80 -19.65 -18.38
CA PRO A 134 3.14 -20.04 -17.93
C PRO A 134 3.80 -21.05 -18.88
N GLY A 135 5.11 -21.06 -18.90
CA GLY A 135 5.90 -22.01 -19.70
C GLY A 135 7.37 -21.61 -19.75
N ALA A 136 8.20 -22.40 -20.42
CA ALA A 136 9.62 -22.08 -20.61
C ALA A 136 9.81 -20.73 -21.34
N THR A 137 8.87 -20.38 -22.21
CA THR A 137 8.71 -19.04 -22.80
C THR A 137 7.28 -18.60 -22.51
N PRO A 138 7.06 -17.91 -21.38
CA PRO A 138 5.72 -17.48 -20.99
C PRO A 138 5.14 -16.50 -22.00
N GLN A 139 3.84 -16.56 -22.16
CA GLN A 139 3.11 -15.69 -23.08
C GLN A 139 1.83 -15.12 -22.46
N LEU A 140 1.39 -14.03 -23.03
CA LEU A 140 0.08 -13.43 -22.70
C LEU A 140 -0.69 -13.09 -23.97
N ARG A 141 -2.01 -12.96 -23.82
CA ARG A 141 -2.92 -12.49 -24.86
C ARG A 141 -3.65 -11.24 -24.36
N LEU A 142 -3.62 -10.18 -25.15
CA LEU A 142 -4.38 -8.96 -24.88
C LEU A 142 -5.85 -9.12 -25.28
N SER A 143 -6.73 -8.29 -24.75
CA SER A 143 -8.16 -8.26 -25.09
C SER A 143 -8.44 -7.99 -26.57
N ASN A 144 -7.53 -7.31 -27.29
CA ASN A 144 -7.59 -7.12 -28.74
C ASN A 144 -7.13 -8.33 -29.56
N GLY A 145 -6.83 -9.46 -28.93
CA GLY A 145 -6.39 -10.71 -29.55
C GLY A 145 -4.87 -10.82 -29.82
N SER A 146 -4.11 -9.72 -29.70
CA SER A 146 -2.68 -9.77 -29.93
C SER A 146 -1.94 -10.57 -28.83
N ARG A 147 -0.85 -11.25 -29.24
CA ARG A 147 -0.04 -12.05 -28.31
C ARG A 147 1.31 -11.41 -28.08
N ARG A 148 1.83 -11.58 -26.88
CA ARG A 148 3.17 -11.14 -26.47
C ARG A 148 3.89 -12.29 -25.78
N ARG A 149 5.23 -12.31 -25.91
CA ARG A 149 6.12 -13.29 -25.25
C ARG A 149 7.29 -12.56 -24.63
N ALA A 150 7.77 -13.07 -23.51
CA ALA A 150 8.99 -12.61 -22.86
C ALA A 150 9.65 -13.77 -22.13
N GLU A 151 10.87 -13.59 -21.65
CA GLU A 151 11.52 -14.56 -20.77
C GLU A 151 10.97 -14.49 -19.34
N LEU A 152 10.45 -13.31 -18.96
CA LEU A 152 9.81 -13.09 -17.67
C LEU A 152 8.52 -12.28 -17.86
N ILE A 153 7.43 -12.73 -17.24
CA ILE A 153 6.18 -11.97 -17.10
C ILE A 153 5.95 -11.70 -15.61
N VAL A 154 5.95 -10.43 -15.23
CA VAL A 154 5.65 -9.95 -13.88
C VAL A 154 4.22 -9.47 -13.84
N ASP A 155 3.35 -10.17 -13.14
CA ASP A 155 1.96 -9.72 -12.96
C ASP A 155 1.83 -8.90 -11.67
N ALA A 156 1.71 -7.59 -11.84
CA ALA A 156 1.47 -6.57 -10.81
C ALA A 156 0.11 -5.88 -11.02
N SER A 157 -0.86 -6.56 -11.64
CA SER A 157 -2.19 -6.02 -11.97
C SER A 157 -3.17 -5.96 -10.79
N GLY A 158 -2.68 -6.22 -9.57
CA GLY A 158 -3.45 -6.11 -8.34
C GLY A 158 -4.41 -7.28 -8.10
N ILE A 159 -5.52 -7.00 -7.42
CA ILE A 159 -6.51 -8.02 -7.01
C ILE A 159 -7.19 -8.73 -8.19
N HIS A 160 -7.15 -8.13 -9.38
CA HIS A 160 -7.74 -8.70 -10.61
C HIS A 160 -6.74 -9.50 -11.46
N SER A 161 -5.59 -9.87 -10.89
CA SER A 161 -4.52 -10.60 -11.57
C SER A 161 -5.00 -11.87 -12.25
N ARG A 162 -4.79 -11.95 -13.56
CA ARG A 162 -5.07 -13.15 -14.37
C ARG A 162 -4.07 -14.26 -14.05
N ALA A 163 -2.80 -13.92 -13.84
CA ALA A 163 -1.78 -14.90 -13.47
C ALA A 163 -2.06 -15.50 -12.09
N ARG A 164 -2.56 -14.73 -11.12
CA ARG A 164 -2.97 -15.26 -9.82
C ARG A 164 -4.00 -16.37 -9.96
N ALA A 165 -5.03 -16.16 -10.77
CA ALA A 165 -6.07 -17.16 -11.01
C ALA A 165 -5.52 -18.41 -11.67
N VAL A 166 -4.56 -18.29 -12.60
CA VAL A 166 -3.89 -19.42 -13.25
C VAL A 166 -3.03 -20.22 -12.27
N LEU A 167 -2.27 -19.53 -11.40
CA LEU A 167 -1.32 -20.16 -10.48
C LEU A 167 -1.96 -20.72 -9.20
N ASN A 168 -3.07 -20.12 -8.73
CA ASN A 168 -3.65 -20.45 -7.42
C ASN A 168 -5.14 -20.83 -7.48
N GLY A 169 -5.76 -20.80 -8.66
CA GLY A 169 -7.22 -20.96 -8.79
C GLY A 169 -8.00 -19.69 -8.45
N ALA A 170 -9.32 -19.81 -8.37
CA ALA A 170 -10.20 -18.69 -8.06
C ALA A 170 -9.94 -18.16 -6.64
N ASP A 171 -9.81 -16.85 -6.52
CA ASP A 171 -9.64 -16.20 -5.23
C ASP A 171 -10.94 -16.26 -4.41
N GLN A 172 -10.81 -16.52 -3.11
CA GLN A 172 -11.92 -16.55 -2.16
C GLN A 172 -11.82 -15.34 -1.21
N ALA A 173 -11.96 -14.15 -1.78
CA ALA A 173 -12.04 -12.92 -0.99
C ALA A 173 -13.20 -12.99 0.01
N LYS A 174 -12.94 -12.61 1.26
CA LYS A 174 -13.95 -12.57 2.32
C LYS A 174 -14.19 -11.12 2.72
N PHE A 175 -15.45 -10.68 2.62
CA PHE A 175 -15.84 -9.38 3.17
C PHE A 175 -15.59 -9.37 4.68
N THR A 176 -14.91 -8.33 5.16
CA THR A 176 -14.52 -8.23 6.59
C THR A 176 -15.62 -7.68 7.48
N GLY A 177 -16.77 -7.31 6.94
CA GLY A 177 -17.78 -6.55 7.67
C GLY A 177 -17.38 -5.09 7.86
N GLN A 178 -16.46 -4.57 7.02
CA GLN A 178 -16.00 -3.19 7.12
C GLN A 178 -15.98 -2.53 5.75
N VAL A 179 -16.31 -1.25 5.74
CA VAL A 179 -16.19 -0.38 4.58
C VAL A 179 -15.27 0.79 4.91
N ALA A 180 -14.70 1.39 3.87
CA ALA A 180 -13.84 2.55 4.04
C ALA A 180 -14.22 3.65 3.04
N TRP A 181 -14.37 4.88 3.53
CA TRP A 181 -14.37 6.08 2.70
C TRP A 181 -12.97 6.65 2.59
N ARG A 182 -12.68 7.20 1.45
CA ARG A 182 -11.46 7.95 1.20
C ARG A 182 -11.81 9.32 0.65
N ALA A 183 -11.17 10.34 1.21
CA ALA A 183 -11.30 11.71 0.77
C ALA A 183 -9.98 12.47 0.96
N VAL A 184 -9.84 13.59 0.26
CA VAL A 184 -8.77 14.56 0.48
C VAL A 184 -9.44 15.93 0.65
N VAL A 185 -9.05 16.65 1.69
CA VAL A 185 -9.56 17.99 1.99
C VAL A 185 -8.41 18.99 2.08
N ARG A 186 -8.69 20.29 1.97
CA ARG A 186 -7.71 21.35 2.28
C ARG A 186 -7.36 21.30 3.77
N ASN A 187 -6.13 21.65 4.12
CA ASN A 187 -5.70 21.69 5.52
C ASN A 187 -6.00 23.04 6.17
N ASP A 188 -7.27 23.40 6.24
CA ASP A 188 -7.74 24.62 6.93
C ASP A 188 -7.90 24.37 8.46
N PHE A 189 -7.40 23.24 8.97
CA PHE A 189 -7.57 22.74 10.34
C PHE A 189 -6.26 22.74 11.15
N ASN A 190 -5.17 23.26 10.60
CA ASN A 190 -3.83 23.18 11.20
C ASN A 190 -3.47 21.75 11.61
N HIS A 191 -3.71 20.77 10.71
CA HIS A 191 -3.32 19.39 10.95
C HIS A 191 -1.79 19.29 11.01
N PRO A 192 -1.22 18.76 12.11
CA PRO A 192 0.23 18.65 12.25
C PRO A 192 0.80 17.58 11.33
N ASP A 193 2.14 17.51 11.23
CA ASP A 193 2.87 16.51 10.47
C ASP A 193 2.87 15.13 11.16
N GLU A 194 1.69 14.66 11.51
CA GLU A 194 1.43 13.42 12.23
C GLU A 194 0.35 12.61 11.52
N ALA A 195 0.33 11.29 11.71
CA ALA A 195 -0.83 10.48 11.37
C ALA A 195 -1.73 10.36 12.60
N HIS A 196 -2.98 10.81 12.50
CA HIS A 196 -3.97 10.68 13.56
C HIS A 196 -4.90 9.51 13.28
N VAL A 197 -5.12 8.66 14.28
CA VAL A 197 -6.14 7.61 14.29
C VAL A 197 -7.17 7.98 15.35
N THR A 198 -8.29 8.52 14.92
CA THR A 198 -9.40 8.89 15.79
C THR A 198 -10.33 7.70 15.93
N MET A 199 -10.35 7.09 17.13
CA MET A 199 -11.01 5.82 17.42
C MET A 199 -12.39 6.02 18.02
N GLY A 200 -13.42 5.41 17.43
CA GLY A 200 -14.80 5.39 17.88
C GLY A 200 -15.39 3.98 17.95
N PRO A 201 -16.59 3.81 18.50
CA PRO A 201 -17.28 2.52 18.56
C PRO A 201 -17.60 2.02 17.14
N GLY A 202 -17.02 0.87 16.73
CA GLY A 202 -17.22 0.30 15.40
C GLY A 202 -16.69 1.14 14.23
N ARG A 203 -15.91 2.20 14.51
CA ARG A 203 -15.43 3.15 13.48
C ARG A 203 -14.09 3.77 13.88
N HIS A 204 -13.33 4.18 12.87
CA HIS A 204 -12.18 5.05 13.08
C HIS A 204 -11.92 5.94 11.86
N LEU A 205 -11.26 7.07 12.09
CA LEU A 205 -10.79 7.97 11.06
C LEU A 205 -9.28 8.06 11.13
N VAL A 206 -8.60 7.77 10.02
CA VAL A 206 -7.18 8.06 9.84
C VAL A 206 -7.04 9.35 9.05
N SER A 207 -6.23 10.28 9.56
CA SER A 207 -5.92 11.54 8.86
C SER A 207 -4.43 11.83 8.92
N TYR A 208 -3.87 12.39 7.84
CA TYR A 208 -2.48 12.83 7.77
C TYR A 208 -2.27 13.85 6.65
N PRO A 209 -1.31 14.78 6.80
CA PRO A 209 -1.08 15.86 5.84
C PRO A 209 -0.39 15.37 4.56
N LEU A 210 -0.65 16.06 3.46
CA LEU A 210 -0.07 15.83 2.15
C LEU A 210 0.43 17.15 1.54
N ARG A 211 1.34 17.04 0.55
CA ARG A 211 1.82 18.17 -0.28
C ARG A 211 2.26 19.36 0.56
N GLY A 212 3.20 19.12 1.48
CA GLY A 212 3.75 20.15 2.37
C GLY A 212 2.72 20.69 3.37
N GLY A 213 1.78 19.85 3.79
CA GLY A 213 0.74 20.22 4.76
C GLY A 213 -0.44 20.99 4.18
N ARG A 214 -0.52 21.20 2.85
CA ARG A 214 -1.64 21.94 2.22
C ARG A 214 -2.94 21.15 2.14
N LEU A 215 -2.84 19.83 2.09
CA LEU A 215 -3.96 18.90 2.02
C LEU A 215 -3.93 17.93 3.18
N VAL A 216 -5.07 17.33 3.51
CA VAL A 216 -5.18 16.23 4.48
C VAL A 216 -5.88 15.07 3.81
N ASN A 217 -5.27 13.88 3.87
CA ASN A 217 -5.89 12.63 3.48
C ASN A 217 -6.76 12.10 4.61
N LEU A 218 -7.93 11.61 4.27
CA LEU A 218 -8.89 10.97 5.17
C LEU A 218 -9.18 9.55 4.73
N VAL A 219 -9.10 8.61 5.67
CA VAL A 219 -9.60 7.23 5.51
C VAL A 219 -10.52 6.95 6.69
N ALA A 220 -11.82 6.91 6.42
CA ALA A 220 -12.85 6.70 7.44
C ALA A 220 -13.38 5.27 7.30
N VAL A 221 -13.21 4.44 8.33
CA VAL A 221 -13.60 3.03 8.34
C VAL A 221 -14.79 2.82 9.27
N GLU A 222 -15.78 2.06 8.80
CA GLU A 222 -16.99 1.70 9.54
C GLU A 222 -17.25 0.20 9.45
N GLU A 223 -17.69 -0.40 10.57
CA GLU A 223 -18.25 -1.74 10.59
C GLU A 223 -19.68 -1.72 10.02
N ARG A 224 -19.97 -2.60 9.07
CA ARG A 224 -21.31 -2.75 8.45
C ARG A 224 -21.67 -4.21 8.30
N ASP A 225 -22.94 -4.53 8.61
CA ASP A 225 -23.51 -5.86 8.36
C ASP A 225 -23.82 -6.08 6.87
N SER A 226 -24.06 -4.99 6.13
CA SER A 226 -24.34 -5.05 4.70
C SER A 226 -23.08 -5.02 3.86
N TRP A 227 -23.00 -5.92 2.90
CA TRP A 227 -21.94 -6.00 1.91
C TRP A 227 -21.80 -4.71 1.09
N ALA A 228 -20.56 -4.35 0.76
CA ALA A 228 -20.24 -3.29 -0.18
C ALA A 228 -19.31 -3.83 -1.26
N ALA A 229 -19.41 -3.30 -2.49
CA ALA A 229 -18.61 -3.74 -3.62
C ALA A 229 -17.11 -3.57 -3.33
N GLU A 230 -16.32 -4.53 -3.78
CA GLU A 230 -14.87 -4.43 -3.81
C GLU A 230 -14.45 -3.49 -4.95
N GLY A 231 -13.48 -2.62 -4.69
CA GLY A 231 -12.96 -1.68 -5.70
C GLY A 231 -12.68 -0.32 -5.07
N TRP A 232 -11.81 0.46 -5.72
CA TRP A 232 -11.26 1.68 -5.12
C TRP A 232 -11.98 2.98 -5.55
N ASN A 233 -12.90 2.92 -6.54
CA ASN A 233 -13.40 4.09 -7.26
C ASN A 233 -14.93 4.25 -7.24
N HIS A 234 -15.62 3.64 -6.29
CA HIS A 234 -17.06 3.85 -6.17
C HIS A 234 -17.32 5.20 -5.51
N ALA A 235 -17.81 6.17 -6.30
CA ALA A 235 -18.22 7.46 -5.75
C ALA A 235 -19.35 7.27 -4.74
N ASP A 236 -19.31 7.97 -3.61
CA ASP A 236 -20.38 7.99 -2.62
C ASP A 236 -20.71 9.43 -2.23
N ASP A 237 -21.95 9.65 -1.78
CA ASP A 237 -22.39 10.94 -1.29
C ASP A 237 -21.67 11.26 0.04
N PRO A 238 -20.96 12.39 0.16
CA PRO A 238 -20.36 12.83 1.41
C PRO A 238 -21.35 12.93 2.59
N ALA A 239 -22.64 13.05 2.32
CA ALA A 239 -23.67 13.01 3.36
C ALA A 239 -23.72 11.68 4.10
N ASN A 240 -23.44 10.55 3.40
CA ASN A 240 -23.35 9.24 4.03
C ASN A 240 -22.18 9.15 5.01
N LEU A 241 -21.01 9.67 4.62
CA LEU A 241 -19.84 9.77 5.50
C LEU A 241 -20.14 10.65 6.72
N ARG A 242 -20.72 11.84 6.51
CA ARG A 242 -21.09 12.74 7.62
C ARG A 242 -22.08 12.11 8.58
N LYS A 243 -23.08 11.39 8.06
CA LYS A 243 -24.06 10.67 8.87
C LYS A 243 -23.41 9.55 9.69
N ALA A 244 -22.55 8.75 9.06
CA ALA A 244 -21.87 7.65 9.71
C ALA A 244 -20.95 8.11 10.86
N PHE A 245 -20.36 9.31 10.78
CA PHE A 245 -19.42 9.86 11.75
C PHE A 245 -19.99 11.08 12.53
N ALA A 246 -21.31 11.19 12.63
CA ALA A 246 -21.96 12.35 13.27
C ALA A 246 -21.63 12.55 14.76
N ASP A 247 -21.20 11.49 15.45
CA ASP A 247 -20.78 11.51 16.85
C ASP A 247 -19.28 11.82 17.06
N PHE A 248 -18.52 12.01 15.97
CA PHE A 248 -17.13 12.45 16.03
C PHE A 248 -17.09 13.97 16.28
N GLY A 249 -16.15 14.39 17.11
CA GLY A 249 -16.00 15.81 17.50
C GLY A 249 -14.63 16.38 17.14
N GLY A 250 -14.43 17.65 17.52
CA GLY A 250 -13.17 18.33 17.35
C GLY A 250 -12.70 18.44 15.89
N ARG A 251 -11.38 18.29 15.66
CA ARG A 251 -10.79 18.37 14.31
C ARG A 251 -11.34 17.28 13.37
N ALA A 252 -11.64 16.09 13.87
CA ALA A 252 -12.17 15.00 13.05
C ALA A 252 -13.51 15.39 12.42
N ALA A 253 -14.45 15.92 13.20
CA ALA A 253 -15.74 16.42 12.70
C ALA A 253 -15.56 17.54 11.67
N ALA A 254 -14.67 18.51 11.95
CA ALA A 254 -14.42 19.62 11.04
C ALA A 254 -13.91 19.12 9.67
N MET A 255 -12.95 18.19 9.66
CA MET A 255 -12.42 17.58 8.42
C MET A 255 -13.50 16.80 7.67
N ILE A 256 -14.32 15.98 8.36
CA ILE A 256 -15.40 15.20 7.73
C ILE A 256 -16.43 16.14 7.09
N ASN A 257 -16.78 17.24 7.76
CA ASN A 257 -17.74 18.22 7.23
C ASN A 257 -17.22 18.97 5.99
N ALA A 258 -15.91 19.11 5.85
CA ALA A 258 -15.26 19.74 4.71
C ALA A 258 -15.11 18.78 3.48
N VAL A 259 -15.53 17.53 3.58
CA VAL A 259 -15.46 16.59 2.44
C VAL A 259 -16.49 16.98 1.40
N GLU A 260 -16.03 17.33 0.19
CA GLU A 260 -16.87 17.66 -0.97
C GLU A 260 -17.09 16.44 -1.89
N ALA A 261 -16.12 15.52 -1.93
CA ALA A 261 -16.20 14.28 -2.71
C ALA A 261 -15.48 13.14 -1.97
N CYS A 262 -16.03 11.94 -2.03
CA CYS A 262 -15.41 10.76 -1.46
C CYS A 262 -15.70 9.51 -2.30
N THR A 263 -14.87 8.49 -2.11
CA THR A 263 -15.11 7.15 -2.63
C THR A 263 -15.34 6.19 -1.47
N LEU A 264 -16.17 5.16 -1.69
CA LEU A 264 -16.48 4.12 -0.72
C LEU A 264 -16.13 2.76 -1.32
N TRP A 265 -15.52 1.87 -0.52
CA TRP A 265 -15.30 0.49 -0.93
C TRP A 265 -15.40 -0.47 0.26
N GLY A 266 -15.80 -1.72 -0.04
CA GLY A 266 -15.77 -2.82 0.92
C GLY A 266 -14.34 -3.31 1.16
N LEU A 267 -14.01 -3.57 2.42
CA LEU A 267 -12.72 -4.17 2.78
C LEU A 267 -12.84 -5.70 2.71
N HIS A 268 -12.05 -6.30 1.82
CA HIS A 268 -12.02 -7.74 1.63
C HIS A 268 -10.66 -8.30 2.03
N LEU A 269 -10.68 -9.41 2.73
CA LEU A 269 -9.49 -10.16 3.09
C LEU A 269 -9.25 -11.25 2.05
N HIS A 270 -8.15 -11.15 1.35
CA HIS A 270 -7.67 -12.15 0.41
C HIS A 270 -6.59 -13.02 1.06
N PRO A 271 -6.53 -14.31 0.77
CA PRO A 271 -5.40 -15.11 1.19
C PRO A 271 -4.12 -14.66 0.47
N VAL A 272 -2.98 -14.75 1.13
CA VAL A 272 -1.68 -14.63 0.44
C VAL A 272 -1.55 -15.79 -0.54
N ALA A 273 -1.17 -15.52 -1.77
CA ALA A 273 -0.99 -16.56 -2.79
C ALA A 273 -0.01 -17.64 -2.30
N GLN A 274 -0.31 -18.90 -2.56
CA GLN A 274 0.56 -20.02 -2.20
C GLN A 274 1.71 -20.16 -3.19
N THR A 275 1.38 -20.08 -4.48
CA THR A 275 2.32 -20.15 -5.60
C THR A 275 2.48 -18.76 -6.19
N TRP A 276 3.69 -18.21 -6.10
CA TRP A 276 3.98 -16.88 -6.62
C TRP A 276 4.58 -16.92 -8.01
N HIS A 277 5.13 -18.06 -8.43
CA HIS A 277 5.73 -18.18 -9.75
C HIS A 277 5.54 -19.57 -10.35
N GLN A 278 5.48 -19.62 -11.67
CA GLN A 278 5.51 -20.85 -12.46
C GLN A 278 5.94 -20.52 -13.89
N GLY A 279 6.91 -21.25 -14.44
CA GLY A 279 7.27 -21.16 -15.86
C GLY A 279 7.49 -19.74 -16.36
N GLY A 280 8.35 -18.96 -15.73
CA GLY A 280 8.66 -17.59 -16.13
C GLY A 280 7.58 -16.54 -15.86
N VAL A 281 6.46 -16.91 -15.24
CA VAL A 281 5.44 -15.97 -14.73
C VAL A 281 5.63 -15.78 -13.23
N VAL A 282 5.52 -14.53 -12.73
CA VAL A 282 5.64 -14.20 -11.29
C VAL A 282 4.64 -13.15 -10.87
N LEU A 283 4.06 -13.30 -9.67
CA LEU A 283 3.15 -12.34 -9.03
C LEU A 283 3.92 -11.32 -8.20
N LEU A 284 3.42 -10.07 -8.15
CA LEU A 284 4.02 -8.99 -7.37
C LEU A 284 2.94 -8.08 -6.75
N GLY A 285 3.18 -7.63 -5.51
CA GLY A 285 2.27 -6.71 -4.81
C GLY A 285 0.89 -7.34 -4.56
N ASP A 286 -0.18 -6.57 -4.76
CA ASP A 286 -1.54 -7.03 -4.48
C ASP A 286 -1.98 -8.22 -5.38
N ALA A 287 -1.28 -8.52 -6.47
CA ALA A 287 -1.49 -9.77 -7.21
C ALA A 287 -1.08 -11.00 -6.38
N ALA A 288 -0.07 -10.89 -5.52
CA ALA A 288 0.40 -11.95 -4.64
C ALA A 288 -0.23 -11.88 -3.23
N HIS A 289 -0.39 -10.67 -2.66
CA HIS A 289 -0.72 -10.48 -1.26
C HIS A 289 -1.53 -9.21 -0.99
N PRO A 290 -2.79 -9.13 -1.43
CA PRO A 290 -3.66 -8.02 -1.08
C PRO A 290 -3.72 -7.83 0.44
N THR A 291 -3.71 -6.59 0.91
CA THR A 291 -3.67 -6.31 2.35
C THR A 291 -4.67 -5.25 2.76
N LEU A 292 -5.20 -5.38 3.98
CA LEU A 292 -6.04 -4.35 4.58
C LEU A 292 -5.22 -3.09 4.92
N PRO A 293 -5.80 -1.89 4.88
CA PRO A 293 -5.09 -0.62 4.98
C PRO A 293 -4.53 -0.30 6.38
N PHE A 294 -4.79 -1.12 7.38
CA PHE A 294 -4.58 -0.82 8.81
C PHE A 294 -3.13 -0.71 9.29
N LEU A 295 -2.15 -1.06 8.48
CA LEU A 295 -0.72 -0.82 8.73
C LEU A 295 -0.06 0.05 7.65
N ALA A 296 -0.83 0.49 6.64
CA ALA A 296 -0.33 1.27 5.50
C ALA A 296 0.87 0.61 4.78
N GLN A 297 0.85 -0.73 4.63
CA GLN A 297 2.00 -1.48 4.11
C GLN A 297 1.87 -1.94 2.65
N GLY A 298 0.71 -1.85 2.00
CA GLY A 298 0.54 -2.36 0.64
C GLY A 298 1.59 -1.83 -0.34
N ALA A 299 1.71 -0.50 -0.45
CA ALA A 299 2.71 0.14 -1.31
C ALA A 299 4.16 -0.17 -0.88
N ASN A 300 4.43 -0.19 0.43
CA ASN A 300 5.76 -0.50 0.96
C ASN A 300 6.18 -1.94 0.63
N MET A 301 5.28 -2.91 0.80
CA MET A 301 5.54 -4.31 0.42
C MET A 301 5.77 -4.47 -1.08
N ALA A 302 4.98 -3.79 -1.92
CA ALA A 302 5.16 -3.82 -3.37
C ALA A 302 6.51 -3.22 -3.82
N LEU A 303 7.00 -2.17 -3.15
CA LEU A 303 8.34 -1.63 -3.36
C LEU A 303 9.43 -2.63 -2.97
N GLU A 304 9.29 -3.27 -1.78
CA GLU A 304 10.20 -4.34 -1.35
C GLU A 304 10.21 -5.51 -2.35
N ASP A 305 9.05 -5.92 -2.86
CA ASP A 305 8.91 -6.99 -3.85
C ASP A 305 9.65 -6.65 -5.14
N ALA A 306 9.43 -5.44 -5.67
CA ALA A 306 10.07 -4.98 -6.89
C ALA A 306 11.61 -5.02 -6.80
N TRP A 307 12.15 -4.59 -5.66
CA TRP A 307 13.58 -4.62 -5.41
C TRP A 307 14.13 -6.05 -5.32
N VAL A 308 13.49 -6.90 -4.49
CA VAL A 308 13.94 -8.28 -4.26
C VAL A 308 13.80 -9.13 -5.53
N LEU A 309 12.73 -8.94 -6.32
CA LEU A 309 12.57 -9.62 -7.60
C LEU A 309 13.71 -9.25 -8.55
N ALA A 310 13.97 -7.95 -8.73
CA ALA A 310 14.99 -7.46 -9.63
C ALA A 310 16.41 -7.88 -9.19
N ASP A 311 16.69 -7.89 -7.87
CA ASP A 311 17.93 -8.41 -7.31
C ASP A 311 18.09 -9.91 -7.55
N SER A 312 17.03 -10.70 -7.36
CA SER A 312 17.04 -12.13 -7.56
C SER A 312 17.31 -12.49 -9.02
N VAL A 313 16.64 -11.83 -9.96
CA VAL A 313 16.76 -12.08 -11.40
C VAL A 313 18.15 -11.72 -11.94
N LEU A 314 18.79 -10.67 -11.39
CA LEU A 314 20.15 -10.30 -11.78
C LEU A 314 21.20 -11.34 -11.37
N ASN A 315 21.05 -11.89 -10.15
CA ASN A 315 22.13 -12.62 -9.48
C ASN A 315 21.97 -14.14 -9.57
N HIS A 316 20.86 -14.66 -10.13
CA HIS A 316 20.56 -16.10 -10.18
C HIS A 316 19.94 -16.50 -11.52
N PRO A 317 20.10 -17.76 -11.94
CA PRO A 317 19.33 -18.33 -13.07
C PRO A 317 17.81 -18.21 -12.83
N ALA A 318 17.04 -18.07 -13.90
CA ALA A 318 15.62 -17.70 -13.85
C ALA A 318 14.77 -18.47 -12.83
N GLU A 319 14.82 -19.80 -12.86
CA GLU A 319 14.02 -20.65 -11.95
C GLU A 319 14.42 -20.45 -10.48
N GLN A 320 15.72 -20.40 -10.21
CA GLN A 320 16.25 -20.14 -8.86
C GLN A 320 15.94 -18.71 -8.39
N ALA A 321 15.97 -17.75 -9.30
CA ALA A 321 15.65 -16.34 -9.01
C ALA A 321 14.21 -16.17 -8.50
N LEU A 322 13.25 -16.79 -9.20
CA LEU A 322 11.84 -16.68 -8.84
C LEU A 322 11.51 -17.43 -7.55
N ALA A 323 12.10 -18.60 -7.35
CA ALA A 323 11.99 -19.35 -6.09
C ALA A 323 12.61 -18.56 -4.91
N ARG A 324 13.79 -17.95 -5.12
CA ARG A 324 14.43 -17.08 -4.13
C ARG A 324 13.55 -15.87 -3.76
N TYR A 325 12.97 -15.20 -4.76
CA TYR A 325 12.04 -14.10 -4.54
C TYR A 325 10.87 -14.51 -3.65
N GLN A 326 10.15 -15.57 -4.00
CA GLN A 326 9.04 -16.09 -3.20
C GLN A 326 9.50 -16.45 -1.78
N ASN A 327 10.58 -17.19 -1.62
CA ASN A 327 11.10 -17.63 -0.32
C ASN A 327 11.46 -16.46 0.61
N LEU A 328 11.98 -15.37 0.07
CA LEU A 328 12.32 -14.17 0.84
C LEU A 328 11.10 -13.34 1.20
N ARG A 329 10.12 -13.25 0.28
CA ARG A 329 9.00 -12.32 0.43
C ARG A 329 7.79 -12.91 1.12
N GLN A 330 7.39 -14.13 0.77
CA GLN A 330 6.14 -14.74 1.24
C GLN A 330 6.03 -14.83 2.77
N PRO A 331 7.04 -15.27 3.54
CA PRO A 331 6.95 -15.30 5.00
C PRO A 331 6.77 -13.91 5.61
N ARG A 332 7.49 -12.90 5.08
CA ARG A 332 7.39 -11.52 5.55
C ARG A 332 6.01 -10.92 5.29
N VAL A 333 5.53 -10.99 4.06
CA VAL A 333 4.22 -10.40 3.71
C VAL A 333 3.09 -11.12 4.44
N THR A 334 3.17 -12.45 4.64
CA THR A 334 2.19 -13.20 5.44
C THR A 334 2.12 -12.67 6.87
N ARG A 335 3.26 -12.38 7.48
CA ARG A 335 3.32 -11.76 8.81
C ARG A 335 2.68 -10.37 8.83
N VAL A 336 2.97 -9.54 7.81
CA VAL A 336 2.41 -8.18 7.70
C VAL A 336 0.90 -8.20 7.48
N VAL A 337 0.41 -9.03 6.54
CA VAL A 337 -1.03 -9.19 6.25
C VAL A 337 -1.80 -9.64 7.50
N LYS A 338 -1.26 -10.64 8.22
CA LYS A 338 -1.84 -11.12 9.49
C LYS A 338 -1.88 -10.02 10.56
N ALA A 339 -0.81 -9.24 10.70
CA ALA A 339 -0.75 -8.13 11.65
C ALA A 339 -1.72 -7.00 11.28
N ALA A 340 -1.87 -6.68 9.99
CA ALA A 340 -2.83 -5.69 9.50
C ALA A 340 -4.27 -6.11 9.84
N ALA A 341 -4.64 -7.35 9.56
CA ALA A 341 -5.97 -7.87 9.87
C ALA A 341 -6.34 -7.78 11.37
N GLY A 342 -5.35 -7.94 12.27
CA GLY A 342 -5.56 -7.86 13.72
C GLY A 342 -5.76 -6.45 14.28
N ASN A 343 -5.39 -5.41 13.55
CA ASN A 343 -5.45 -4.03 14.08
C ASN A 343 -6.86 -3.41 14.05
N ALA A 344 -7.71 -3.82 13.12
CA ALA A 344 -9.07 -3.28 13.01
C ALA A 344 -9.86 -3.37 14.30
N ALA A 345 -9.88 -4.55 14.93
CA ALA A 345 -10.62 -4.80 16.17
C ALA A 345 -10.15 -3.91 17.34
N ARG A 346 -8.88 -3.48 17.34
CA ARG A 346 -8.32 -2.63 18.40
C ARG A 346 -8.79 -1.18 18.31
N TYR A 347 -9.10 -0.70 17.12
CA TYR A 347 -9.55 0.68 16.90
C TYR A 347 -11.06 0.86 17.13
N HIS A 348 -11.83 -0.23 17.13
CA HIS A 348 -13.29 -0.24 17.12
C HIS A 348 -13.93 -0.64 18.47
N LEU A 349 -13.16 -0.61 19.56
CA LEU A 349 -13.66 -1.01 20.88
C LEU A 349 -14.92 -0.22 21.28
N ARG A 350 -15.98 -0.94 21.62
CA ARG A 350 -17.22 -0.35 22.13
C ARG A 350 -17.02 0.27 23.50
N PRO A 351 -17.83 1.29 23.89
CA PRO A 351 -17.80 1.86 25.24
C PRO A 351 -17.95 0.78 26.31
N GLY A 352 -17.13 0.86 27.35
CA GLY A 352 -17.15 -0.10 28.45
C GLY A 352 -15.80 -0.24 29.15
N PRO A 353 -15.72 -1.10 30.18
CA PRO A 353 -14.52 -1.27 30.98
C PRO A 353 -13.30 -1.69 30.15
N LEU A 354 -13.50 -2.55 29.13
CA LEU A 354 -12.43 -3.02 28.26
C LEU A 354 -11.78 -1.86 27.46
N ARG A 355 -12.61 -0.97 26.87
CA ARG A 355 -12.10 0.21 26.17
C ARG A 355 -11.33 1.14 27.11
N SER A 356 -11.90 1.40 28.31
CA SER A 356 -11.25 2.26 29.28
C SER A 356 -9.90 1.70 29.75
N ALA A 357 -9.82 0.41 30.01
CA ALA A 357 -8.59 -0.27 30.36
C ALA A 357 -7.55 -0.26 29.21
N ALA A 358 -8.01 -0.50 27.97
CA ALA A 358 -7.14 -0.43 26.78
C ALA A 358 -6.58 0.98 26.57
N HIS A 359 -7.43 2.02 26.66
CA HIS A 359 -7.00 3.41 26.53
C HIS A 359 -6.03 3.82 27.65
N LEU A 360 -6.30 3.39 28.90
CA LEU A 360 -5.39 3.64 30.01
C LEU A 360 -4.04 2.94 29.79
N GLY A 361 -4.04 1.69 29.37
CA GLY A 361 -2.82 0.94 29.05
C GLY A 361 -1.98 1.60 27.94
N LEU A 362 -2.63 2.05 26.86
CA LEU A 362 -1.99 2.80 25.78
C LEU A 362 -1.42 4.14 26.28
N LYS A 363 -2.17 4.88 27.11
CA LYS A 363 -1.73 6.14 27.69
C LYS A 363 -0.52 5.94 28.59
N LEU A 364 -0.55 4.98 29.49
CA LEU A 364 0.57 4.65 30.37
C LEU A 364 1.78 4.17 29.57
N GLY A 365 1.59 3.26 28.61
CA GLY A 365 2.66 2.78 27.73
C GLY A 365 3.33 3.90 26.96
N SER A 366 2.56 4.82 26.35
CA SER A 366 3.09 5.94 25.58
C SER A 366 3.81 6.98 26.46
N THR A 367 3.52 7.04 27.76
CA THR A 367 4.14 7.98 28.70
C THR A 367 5.36 7.37 29.40
N LEU A 368 5.25 6.14 29.87
CA LEU A 368 6.28 5.49 30.69
C LEU A 368 7.32 4.72 29.87
N ALA A 369 6.92 4.16 28.73
CA ALA A 369 7.79 3.36 27.87
C ALA A 369 7.56 3.67 26.37
N PRO A 370 7.68 4.94 25.92
CA PRO A 370 7.41 5.32 24.53
C PRO A 370 8.30 4.57 23.54
N TRP A 371 9.54 4.26 23.92
CA TRP A 371 10.48 3.48 23.13
C TRP A 371 10.03 2.03 22.91
N ALA A 372 9.38 1.40 23.88
CA ALA A 372 8.89 0.03 23.75
C ALA A 372 7.69 -0.05 22.79
N MET A 373 6.82 0.95 22.80
CA MET A 373 5.68 1.00 21.90
C MET A 373 6.09 1.15 20.43
N VAL A 374 7.07 2.00 20.14
CA VAL A 374 7.60 2.14 18.77
C VAL A 374 8.44 0.91 18.41
N GLY A 375 9.24 0.40 19.35
CA GLY A 375 10.06 -0.81 19.20
C GLY A 375 9.26 -2.06 18.81
N ALA A 376 7.98 -2.14 19.19
CA ALA A 376 7.08 -3.22 18.77
C ALA A 376 6.89 -3.30 17.24
N PHE A 377 7.20 -2.23 16.52
CA PHE A 377 7.13 -2.16 15.05
C PHE A 377 8.51 -2.24 14.37
N ASN A 378 9.61 -2.41 15.11
CA ASN A 378 10.95 -2.49 14.51
C ASN A 378 11.07 -3.62 13.49
N TRP A 379 10.43 -4.77 13.74
CA TRP A 379 10.39 -5.89 12.79
C TRP A 379 9.77 -5.51 11.42
N LEU A 380 8.92 -4.47 11.40
CA LEU A 380 8.25 -3.96 10.22
C LEU A 380 9.09 -2.85 9.56
N TYR A 381 9.45 -1.83 10.32
CA TYR A 381 10.06 -0.60 9.81
C TYR A 381 11.57 -0.69 9.57
N HIS A 382 12.30 -1.50 10.36
CA HIS A 382 13.74 -1.68 10.21
C HIS A 382 14.15 -2.79 9.24
N HIS A 383 13.16 -3.39 8.57
CA HIS A 383 13.46 -4.39 7.54
C HIS A 383 13.93 -3.68 6.27
N ASP A 384 15.21 -3.79 5.99
CA ASP A 384 15.83 -3.21 4.79
C ASP A 384 16.24 -4.31 3.81
N VAL A 385 15.47 -4.44 2.71
CA VAL A 385 15.76 -5.41 1.63
C VAL A 385 16.90 -4.96 0.74
N THR A 386 17.40 -3.73 0.91
CA THR A 386 18.47 -3.15 0.09
C THR A 386 19.85 -3.26 0.75
N ALA A 387 19.90 -3.63 2.05
CA ALA A 387 21.13 -3.82 2.77
C ALA A 387 21.96 -4.97 2.16
N PRO A 388 23.28 -4.84 2.05
CA PRO A 388 24.15 -5.94 1.64
C PRO A 388 23.95 -7.15 2.57
N LYS A 389 23.83 -8.33 1.98
CA LYS A 389 23.75 -9.59 2.73
C LYS A 389 25.10 -10.20 2.89
#